data_688eda361a7df0fb433b815eeaacf7ea
#
_entry.id   688eda361a7df0fb433b815eeaacf7ea
#
_cell.length_a   1.000
_cell.length_b   1.000
_cell.length_c   1.000
_cell.angle_alpha   90.00
_cell.angle_beta   90.00
_cell.angle_gamma   90.00
#
_symmetry.space_group_name_H-M   'P 1'
#
loop_
_entity.id
_entity.type
_entity.pdbx_description
1 polymer ?
#
loop_
_entity_poly.entity_id
_entity_poly.type
_entity_poly.pdbx_seq_one_letter_code
_entity_poly.pdbx_strand_id
1 'polypeptide(L)'
;PENLAQKLPNLVELYLHSNNIVVVPEAIGSLVKLQFLDLSDNALEIVCPEIGRLRSLRHLRLANNQLKYLPAEVGDLRELQTLDISTNRLITLPERLHMCLSLQYLTADRNHLWHVPRHLCQLPSLNELSMAGNRLAFLPLDLGRSRELQYVYVDNNIHLKGLPSYLYNKVIGCSGCGSPIQVSEVKLLSFSSGQLTVFLPAEVKSIGTETDHVLPLQELAMRTLYNTYYRFMKDLNFLTPISLPKSLLELLHCPLGHCHRCSQPMFTIVYPKLVYPKLFHLRETPMAGLHQGRTTVSFVAYCCSTQCLQTFDLLS
;
A
#
# COMPACT_ATOMS: atom_id res chain seq x y z
N PRO A 1 -32.10 2.42 -12.16
CA PRO A 1 -33.45 2.40 -11.59
C PRO A 1 -33.41 1.75 -10.22
N GLU A 2 -34.01 2.39 -9.23
CA GLU A 2 -34.03 1.95 -7.82
C GLU A 2 -34.58 0.51 -7.64
N ASN A 3 -35.33 0.00 -8.61
CA ASN A 3 -35.94 -1.32 -8.59
C ASN A 3 -35.12 -2.41 -9.31
N LEU A 4 -33.86 -2.17 -9.66
CA LEU A 4 -33.08 -3.14 -10.46
C LEU A 4 -32.92 -4.48 -9.70
N ALA A 5 -32.62 -4.43 -8.42
CA ALA A 5 -32.42 -5.62 -7.60
C ALA A 5 -33.71 -6.46 -7.43
N GLN A 6 -34.88 -5.79 -7.38
CA GLN A 6 -36.18 -6.50 -7.32
C GLN A 6 -36.53 -7.19 -8.63
N LYS A 7 -36.15 -6.57 -9.75
CA LYS A 7 -36.44 -7.13 -11.08
C LYS A 7 -35.44 -8.19 -11.50
N LEU A 8 -34.17 -8.08 -11.05
CA LEU A 8 -33.08 -8.95 -11.46
C LEU A 8 -32.30 -9.48 -10.24
N PRO A 9 -32.93 -10.26 -9.35
CA PRO A 9 -32.29 -10.72 -8.10
C PRO A 9 -31.12 -11.68 -8.33
N ASN A 10 -30.99 -12.25 -9.51
CA ASN A 10 -29.92 -13.18 -9.89
C ASN A 10 -28.85 -12.55 -10.79
N LEU A 11 -28.78 -11.23 -10.85
CA LEU A 11 -27.81 -10.53 -11.68
C LEU A 11 -26.38 -10.87 -11.21
N VAL A 12 -25.54 -11.32 -12.14
CA VAL A 12 -24.15 -11.71 -11.90
C VAL A 12 -23.18 -10.65 -12.43
N GLU A 13 -23.50 -10.06 -13.55
CA GLU A 13 -22.66 -9.06 -14.21
C GLU A 13 -23.46 -7.80 -14.55
N LEU A 14 -22.87 -6.64 -14.27
CA LEU A 14 -23.48 -5.34 -14.56
C LEU A 14 -22.44 -4.41 -15.18
N TYR A 15 -22.70 -4.05 -16.43
CA TYR A 15 -21.86 -3.15 -17.21
C TYR A 15 -22.58 -1.81 -17.38
N LEU A 16 -22.05 -0.76 -16.77
CA LEU A 16 -22.58 0.60 -16.80
C LEU A 16 -21.50 1.62 -17.22
N HIS A 17 -20.41 1.14 -17.83
CA HIS A 17 -19.33 2.02 -18.29
C HIS A 17 -19.79 3.00 -19.37
N SER A 18 -19.06 4.10 -19.50
CA SER A 18 -19.27 5.11 -20.53
C SER A 18 -20.69 5.71 -20.50
N ASN A 19 -21.11 6.14 -19.30
CA ASN A 19 -22.36 6.85 -19.05
C ASN A 19 -22.06 8.17 -18.29
N ASN A 20 -23.11 8.85 -17.83
CA ASN A 20 -23.01 10.07 -17.04
C ASN A 20 -23.50 9.85 -15.60
N ILE A 21 -23.19 8.70 -15.01
CA ILE A 21 -23.62 8.36 -13.65
C ILE A 21 -22.79 9.18 -12.66
N VAL A 22 -23.49 9.96 -11.83
CA VAL A 22 -22.87 10.78 -10.77
C VAL A 22 -22.88 10.07 -9.43
N VAL A 23 -23.93 9.32 -9.13
CA VAL A 23 -24.13 8.62 -7.86
C VAL A 23 -24.65 7.22 -8.11
N VAL A 24 -24.08 6.23 -7.45
CA VAL A 24 -24.61 4.87 -7.40
C VAL A 24 -25.61 4.81 -6.24
N PRO A 25 -26.89 4.42 -6.48
CA PRO A 25 -27.89 4.36 -5.42
C PRO A 25 -27.57 3.23 -4.44
N GLU A 26 -27.96 3.40 -3.17
CA GLU A 26 -27.78 2.41 -2.08
C GLU A 26 -28.38 1.03 -2.43
N ALA A 27 -29.43 1.02 -3.28
CA ALA A 27 -30.06 -0.20 -3.77
C ALA A 27 -29.09 -1.16 -4.49
N ILE A 28 -27.90 -0.70 -4.92
CA ILE A 28 -26.86 -1.55 -5.51
C ILE A 28 -26.48 -2.68 -4.53
N GLY A 29 -26.45 -2.40 -3.22
CA GLY A 29 -26.11 -3.38 -2.18
C GLY A 29 -27.07 -4.57 -2.08
N SER A 30 -28.23 -4.52 -2.74
CA SER A 30 -29.17 -5.64 -2.79
C SER A 30 -28.85 -6.67 -3.87
N LEU A 31 -27.92 -6.38 -4.78
CA LEU A 31 -27.45 -7.30 -5.84
C LEU A 31 -26.41 -8.29 -5.30
N VAL A 32 -26.77 -9.08 -4.29
CA VAL A 32 -25.85 -9.93 -3.52
C VAL A 32 -25.14 -11.04 -4.32
N LYS A 33 -25.65 -11.37 -5.52
CA LYS A 33 -25.07 -12.37 -6.42
C LYS A 33 -24.13 -11.74 -7.47
N LEU A 34 -24.00 -10.41 -7.47
CA LEU A 34 -23.17 -9.70 -8.43
C LEU A 34 -21.70 -10.06 -8.25
N GLN A 35 -21.04 -10.48 -9.33
CA GLN A 35 -19.63 -10.85 -9.38
C GLN A 35 -18.79 -9.85 -10.16
N PHE A 36 -19.37 -9.17 -11.13
CA PHE A 36 -18.71 -8.18 -11.96
C PHE A 36 -19.52 -6.88 -12.00
N LEU A 37 -18.87 -5.78 -11.65
CA LEU A 37 -19.44 -4.43 -11.72
C LEU A 37 -18.47 -3.49 -12.42
N ASP A 38 -18.87 -2.96 -13.57
CA ASP A 38 -18.13 -1.97 -14.32
C ASP A 38 -18.88 -0.63 -14.35
N LEU A 39 -18.32 0.34 -13.67
CA LEU A 39 -18.78 1.73 -13.58
C LEU A 39 -17.73 2.70 -14.14
N SER A 40 -16.78 2.22 -14.93
CA SER A 40 -15.72 3.04 -15.53
C SER A 40 -16.31 4.10 -16.46
N ASP A 41 -15.53 5.15 -16.72
CA ASP A 41 -15.91 6.22 -17.65
C ASP A 41 -17.26 6.84 -17.33
N ASN A 42 -17.46 7.26 -16.10
CA ASN A 42 -18.63 7.96 -15.60
C ASN A 42 -18.23 9.28 -14.90
N ALA A 43 -19.17 9.91 -14.21
CA ALA A 43 -18.93 11.14 -13.44
C ALA A 43 -19.09 10.90 -11.92
N LEU A 44 -18.75 9.70 -11.43
CA LEU A 44 -18.94 9.33 -10.04
C LEU A 44 -18.05 10.18 -9.13
N GLU A 45 -18.66 10.86 -8.18
CA GLU A 45 -17.96 11.60 -7.12
C GLU A 45 -17.84 10.78 -5.84
N ILE A 46 -18.82 9.93 -5.57
CA ILE A 46 -18.92 9.13 -4.34
C ILE A 46 -19.38 7.72 -4.69
N VAL A 47 -18.85 6.74 -3.99
CA VAL A 47 -19.36 5.36 -3.93
C VAL A 47 -20.02 5.17 -2.57
N CYS A 48 -21.26 4.68 -2.56
CA CYS A 48 -22.01 4.44 -1.33
C CYS A 48 -21.42 3.28 -0.52
N PRO A 49 -21.49 3.31 0.84
CA PRO A 49 -21.01 2.23 1.70
C PRO A 49 -21.68 0.88 1.44
N GLU A 50 -22.90 0.89 0.90
CA GLU A 50 -23.68 -0.30 0.53
C GLU A 50 -22.97 -1.18 -0.49
N ILE A 51 -21.96 -0.67 -1.22
CA ILE A 51 -21.09 -1.45 -2.09
C ILE A 51 -20.49 -2.66 -1.34
N GLY A 52 -20.18 -2.51 -0.05
CA GLY A 52 -19.64 -3.57 0.81
C GLY A 52 -20.60 -4.75 1.03
N ARG A 53 -21.89 -4.62 0.68
CA ARG A 53 -22.87 -5.70 0.74
C ARG A 53 -22.78 -6.69 -0.42
N LEU A 54 -22.06 -6.35 -1.49
CA LEU A 54 -21.85 -7.20 -2.66
C LEU A 54 -20.85 -8.31 -2.37
N ARG A 55 -21.18 -9.22 -1.48
CA ARG A 55 -20.27 -10.25 -0.94
C ARG A 55 -19.70 -11.21 -1.98
N SER A 56 -20.37 -11.38 -3.12
CA SER A 56 -19.93 -12.23 -4.23
C SER A 56 -19.08 -11.48 -5.26
N LEU A 57 -18.85 -10.17 -5.08
CA LEU A 57 -18.16 -9.34 -6.07
C LEU A 57 -16.70 -9.75 -6.18
N ARG A 58 -16.27 -10.04 -7.40
CA ARG A 58 -14.90 -10.43 -7.76
C ARG A 58 -14.16 -9.35 -8.54
N HIS A 59 -14.87 -8.59 -9.36
CA HIS A 59 -14.28 -7.54 -10.19
C HIS A 59 -15.06 -6.25 -10.02
N LEU A 60 -14.37 -5.21 -9.57
CA LEU A 60 -14.90 -3.85 -9.42
C LEU A 60 -14.06 -2.89 -10.25
N ARG A 61 -14.67 -2.27 -11.25
CA ARG A 61 -14.05 -1.25 -12.09
C ARG A 61 -14.73 0.10 -11.86
N LEU A 62 -13.94 1.05 -11.43
CA LEU A 62 -14.33 2.43 -11.14
C LEU A 62 -13.39 3.43 -11.84
N ALA A 63 -12.62 2.97 -12.84
CA ALA A 63 -11.65 3.79 -13.54
C ALA A 63 -12.30 4.99 -14.23
N ASN A 64 -11.52 6.06 -14.40
CA ASN A 64 -11.93 7.28 -15.08
C ASN A 64 -13.25 7.86 -14.55
N ASN A 65 -13.23 8.22 -13.27
CA ASN A 65 -14.30 8.90 -12.55
C ASN A 65 -13.74 10.12 -11.78
N GLN A 66 -14.49 10.67 -10.86
CA GLN A 66 -14.10 11.86 -10.07
C GLN A 66 -14.02 11.56 -8.57
N LEU A 67 -13.78 10.30 -8.20
CA LEU A 67 -13.77 9.84 -6.82
C LEU A 67 -12.62 10.48 -6.03
N LYS A 68 -12.94 11.09 -4.89
CA LYS A 68 -11.95 11.62 -3.93
C LYS A 68 -11.61 10.61 -2.84
N TYR A 69 -12.53 9.74 -2.50
CA TYR A 69 -12.41 8.72 -1.46
C TYR A 69 -13.12 7.44 -1.87
N LEU A 70 -12.66 6.32 -1.34
CA LEU A 70 -13.39 5.05 -1.34
C LEU A 70 -13.97 4.82 0.06
N PRO A 71 -15.18 4.27 0.17
CA PRO A 71 -15.73 3.88 1.46
C PRO A 71 -14.92 2.73 2.07
N ALA A 72 -14.77 2.72 3.39
CA ALA A 72 -14.05 1.66 4.10
C ALA A 72 -14.70 0.27 3.90
N GLU A 73 -15.98 0.24 3.60
CA GLU A 73 -16.79 -0.94 3.35
C GLU A 73 -16.37 -1.72 2.10
N VAL A 74 -15.59 -1.12 1.19
CA VAL A 74 -14.92 -1.88 0.12
C VAL A 74 -14.07 -3.01 0.69
N GLY A 75 -13.51 -2.85 1.90
CA GLY A 75 -12.80 -3.90 2.65
C GLY A 75 -13.68 -5.12 3.02
N ASP A 76 -15.00 -5.01 2.96
CA ASP A 76 -15.91 -6.11 3.23
C ASP A 76 -16.09 -7.06 2.04
N LEU A 77 -15.57 -6.70 0.86
CA LEU A 77 -15.60 -7.50 -0.36
C LEU A 77 -14.51 -8.58 -0.33
N ARG A 78 -14.72 -9.63 0.45
CA ARG A 78 -13.72 -10.68 0.69
C ARG A 78 -13.36 -11.51 -0.53
N GLU A 79 -14.26 -11.63 -1.50
CA GLU A 79 -14.04 -12.35 -2.75
C GLU A 79 -13.48 -11.46 -3.88
N LEU A 80 -13.30 -10.16 -3.62
CA LEU A 80 -12.78 -9.23 -4.61
C LEU A 80 -11.37 -9.63 -5.06
N GLN A 81 -11.19 -9.86 -6.35
CA GLN A 81 -9.95 -10.27 -6.98
C GLN A 81 -9.28 -9.11 -7.73
N THR A 82 -10.08 -8.27 -8.37
CA THR A 82 -9.58 -7.15 -9.15
C THR A 82 -10.29 -5.87 -8.74
N LEU A 83 -9.51 -4.85 -8.40
CA LEU A 83 -9.99 -3.50 -8.14
C LEU A 83 -9.24 -2.51 -9.03
N ASP A 84 -9.96 -1.90 -9.96
CA ASP A 84 -9.45 -0.83 -10.79
C ASP A 84 -10.11 0.50 -10.42
N ILE A 85 -9.33 1.40 -9.87
CA ILE A 85 -9.70 2.76 -9.44
C ILE A 85 -8.82 3.81 -10.10
N SER A 86 -8.18 3.46 -11.22
CA SER A 86 -7.30 4.35 -11.95
C SER A 86 -8.01 5.60 -12.46
N THR A 87 -7.24 6.64 -12.70
CA THR A 87 -7.74 7.91 -13.25
C THR A 87 -8.94 8.46 -12.46
N ASN A 88 -8.70 8.70 -11.19
CA ASN A 88 -9.62 9.34 -10.26
C ASN A 88 -8.91 10.50 -9.53
N ARG A 89 -9.49 11.00 -8.44
CA ARG A 89 -8.93 12.09 -7.62
C ARG A 89 -8.64 11.62 -6.18
N LEU A 90 -8.37 10.32 -6.00
CA LEU A 90 -8.16 9.72 -4.69
C LEU A 90 -6.91 10.29 -4.01
N ILE A 91 -7.07 10.70 -2.75
CA ILE A 91 -5.97 11.24 -1.93
C ILE A 91 -5.36 10.15 -1.06
N THR A 92 -6.17 9.18 -0.63
CA THR A 92 -5.75 8.03 0.17
C THR A 92 -6.60 6.81 -0.15
N LEU A 93 -6.08 5.62 0.19
CA LEU A 93 -6.82 4.36 0.14
C LEU A 93 -7.31 4.00 1.55
N PRO A 94 -8.48 3.37 1.70
CA PRO A 94 -8.96 2.94 3.00
C PRO A 94 -8.07 1.83 3.58
N GLU A 95 -7.71 1.94 4.86
CA GLU A 95 -6.90 0.92 5.54
C GLU A 95 -7.57 -0.45 5.52
N ARG A 96 -8.91 -0.49 5.65
CA ARG A 96 -9.70 -1.74 5.60
C ARG A 96 -9.61 -2.51 4.29
N LEU A 97 -9.02 -1.94 3.24
CA LEU A 97 -8.79 -2.64 1.97
C LEU A 97 -7.97 -3.93 2.15
N HIS A 98 -7.13 -4.01 3.21
CA HIS A 98 -6.40 -5.24 3.56
C HIS A 98 -7.30 -6.43 3.92
N MET A 99 -8.59 -6.20 4.17
CA MET A 99 -9.57 -7.27 4.46
C MET A 99 -10.12 -7.94 3.19
N CYS A 100 -9.81 -7.42 2.00
CA CYS A 100 -10.10 -8.05 0.71
C CYS A 100 -9.14 -9.23 0.48
N LEU A 101 -9.35 -10.35 1.18
CA LEU A 101 -8.40 -11.46 1.26
C LEU A 101 -8.09 -12.12 -0.09
N SER A 102 -9.00 -12.00 -1.06
CA SER A 102 -8.83 -12.57 -2.41
C SER A 102 -8.24 -11.59 -3.42
N LEU A 103 -7.90 -10.35 -3.00
CA LEU A 103 -7.44 -9.30 -3.92
C LEU A 103 -6.08 -9.67 -4.52
N GLN A 104 -6.05 -9.79 -5.85
CA GLN A 104 -4.87 -10.16 -6.64
C GLN A 104 -4.32 -8.98 -7.43
N TYR A 105 -5.19 -8.13 -7.96
CA TYR A 105 -4.84 -7.01 -8.82
C TYR A 105 -5.44 -5.72 -8.30
N LEU A 106 -4.59 -4.77 -7.94
CA LEU A 106 -4.99 -3.43 -7.52
C LEU A 106 -4.34 -2.39 -8.43
N THR A 107 -5.18 -1.69 -9.19
CA THR A 107 -4.74 -0.59 -10.07
C THR A 107 -5.32 0.73 -9.57
N ALA A 108 -4.43 1.64 -9.15
CA ALA A 108 -4.76 2.97 -8.64
C ALA A 108 -3.95 4.08 -9.35
N ASP A 109 -3.62 3.87 -10.62
CA ASP A 109 -2.83 4.79 -11.43
C ASP A 109 -3.52 6.15 -11.59
N ARG A 110 -2.74 7.20 -11.78
CA ARG A 110 -3.24 8.56 -12.08
C ARG A 110 -4.28 9.04 -11.08
N ASN A 111 -3.91 9.01 -9.80
CA ASN A 111 -4.63 9.59 -8.69
C ASN A 111 -3.77 10.66 -7.99
N HIS A 112 -4.14 11.04 -6.80
CA HIS A 112 -3.40 12.02 -5.97
C HIS A 112 -2.89 11.39 -4.68
N LEU A 113 -2.59 10.09 -4.70
CA LEU A 113 -2.16 9.35 -3.52
C LEU A 113 -0.78 9.83 -3.04
N TRP A 114 -0.69 10.17 -1.75
CA TRP A 114 0.57 10.57 -1.10
C TRP A 114 1.28 9.41 -0.43
N HIS A 115 0.54 8.38 -0.02
CA HIS A 115 1.07 7.20 0.64
C HIS A 115 0.21 5.97 0.34
N VAL A 116 0.79 4.82 0.57
CA VAL A 116 0.12 3.51 0.54
C VAL A 116 -0.10 3.07 1.98
N PRO A 117 -1.32 2.71 2.40
CA PRO A 117 -1.53 2.19 3.75
C PRO A 117 -0.67 0.94 4.00
N ARG A 118 0.07 0.91 5.13
CA ARG A 118 0.93 -0.23 5.48
C ARG A 118 0.17 -1.55 5.60
N HIS A 119 -1.11 -1.47 5.95
CA HIS A 119 -2.00 -2.63 6.03
C HIS A 119 -2.13 -3.39 4.70
N LEU A 120 -1.92 -2.75 3.54
CA LEU A 120 -1.90 -3.42 2.23
C LEU A 120 -0.82 -4.51 2.13
N CYS A 121 0.28 -4.40 2.90
CA CYS A 121 1.31 -5.42 2.96
C CYS A 121 0.82 -6.74 3.60
N GLN A 122 -0.34 -6.73 4.24
CA GLN A 122 -0.96 -7.92 4.85
C GLN A 122 -1.86 -8.70 3.88
N LEU A 123 -2.12 -8.18 2.67
CA LEU A 123 -2.92 -8.87 1.66
C LEU A 123 -2.24 -10.18 1.25
N PRO A 124 -2.92 -11.33 1.47
CA PRO A 124 -2.29 -12.64 1.26
C PRO A 124 -2.17 -13.03 -0.20
N SER A 125 -3.03 -12.47 -1.07
CA SER A 125 -3.16 -12.89 -2.47
C SER A 125 -2.71 -11.83 -3.47
N LEU A 126 -2.30 -10.64 -3.02
CA LEU A 126 -1.94 -9.54 -3.91
C LEU A 126 -0.72 -9.91 -4.75
N ASN A 127 -0.91 -9.96 -6.07
CA ASN A 127 0.11 -10.31 -7.06
C ASN A 127 0.65 -9.07 -7.78
N GLU A 128 -0.24 -8.14 -8.12
CA GLU A 128 0.12 -6.93 -8.85
C GLU A 128 -0.45 -5.68 -8.17
N LEU A 129 0.42 -4.69 -8.00
CA LEU A 129 0.09 -3.37 -7.47
C LEU A 129 0.56 -2.31 -8.45
N SER A 130 -0.39 -1.56 -9.02
CA SER A 130 -0.08 -0.42 -9.89
C SER A 130 -0.56 0.88 -9.29
N MET A 131 0.37 1.83 -9.11
CA MET A 131 0.15 3.16 -8.55
C MET A 131 0.93 4.23 -9.32
N ALA A 132 1.08 4.05 -10.62
CA ALA A 132 1.79 5.00 -11.47
C ALA A 132 1.07 6.36 -11.55
N GLY A 133 1.84 7.43 -11.72
CA GLY A 133 1.28 8.78 -11.87
C GLY A 133 0.57 9.31 -10.63
N ASN A 134 1.07 9.00 -9.44
CA ASN A 134 0.61 9.50 -8.16
C ASN A 134 1.61 10.50 -7.54
N ARG A 135 1.46 10.80 -6.27
CA ARG A 135 2.32 11.72 -5.50
C ARG A 135 3.03 11.01 -4.35
N LEU A 136 3.30 9.70 -4.49
CA LEU A 136 3.91 8.90 -3.44
C LEU A 136 5.28 9.45 -3.07
N ALA A 137 5.50 9.70 -1.78
CA ALA A 137 6.79 10.13 -1.26
C ALA A 137 7.61 8.96 -0.70
N PHE A 138 6.94 7.93 -0.25
CA PHE A 138 7.51 6.70 0.29
C PHE A 138 6.56 5.52 0.07
N LEU A 139 7.08 4.31 0.24
CA LEU A 139 6.32 3.06 0.24
C LEU A 139 6.37 2.42 1.63
N PRO A 140 5.39 1.60 2.00
CA PRO A 140 5.45 0.82 3.25
C PRO A 140 6.70 -0.04 3.31
N LEU A 141 7.31 -0.15 4.50
CA LEU A 141 8.59 -0.84 4.67
C LEU A 141 8.53 -2.32 4.29
N ASP A 142 7.39 -2.97 4.51
CA ASP A 142 7.14 -4.39 4.19
C ASP A 142 6.65 -4.63 2.76
N LEU A 143 6.53 -3.59 1.94
CA LEU A 143 6.07 -3.80 0.57
C LEU A 143 7.05 -4.71 -0.19
N GLY A 144 6.53 -5.79 -0.74
CA GLY A 144 7.33 -6.83 -1.39
C GLY A 144 7.75 -7.98 -0.48
N ARG A 145 7.50 -7.92 0.85
CA ARG A 145 7.78 -9.03 1.77
C ARG A 145 6.94 -10.27 1.46
N SER A 146 5.71 -10.09 1.00
CA SER A 146 4.87 -11.19 0.51
C SER A 146 5.51 -11.85 -0.73
N ARG A 147 5.48 -13.17 -0.78
CA ARG A 147 5.94 -13.94 -1.95
C ARG A 147 4.98 -13.83 -3.12
N GLU A 148 3.71 -13.60 -2.85
CA GLU A 148 2.66 -13.49 -3.87
C GLU A 148 2.80 -12.20 -4.70
N LEU A 149 3.21 -11.08 -4.08
CA LEU A 149 3.42 -9.82 -4.79
C LEU A 149 4.64 -9.93 -5.72
N GLN A 150 4.40 -9.89 -7.03
CA GLN A 150 5.42 -10.02 -8.06
C GLN A 150 5.63 -8.75 -8.87
N TYR A 151 4.57 -7.96 -9.07
CA TYR A 151 4.59 -6.82 -9.96
C TYR A 151 4.21 -5.54 -9.20
N VAL A 152 5.08 -4.51 -9.26
CA VAL A 152 4.85 -3.23 -8.60
C VAL A 152 5.19 -2.10 -9.58
N TYR A 153 4.20 -1.31 -9.95
CA TYR A 153 4.35 -0.18 -10.86
C TYR A 153 4.11 1.12 -10.10
N VAL A 154 5.14 1.93 -9.99
CA VAL A 154 5.14 3.23 -9.30
C VAL A 154 5.70 4.35 -10.18
N ASP A 155 5.67 4.17 -11.49
CA ASP A 155 6.15 5.14 -12.46
C ASP A 155 5.57 6.53 -12.24
N ASN A 156 6.33 7.58 -12.54
CA ASN A 156 5.92 8.97 -12.43
C ASN A 156 5.46 9.42 -11.03
N ASN A 157 5.93 8.75 -9.97
CA ASN A 157 5.84 9.26 -8.60
C ASN A 157 7.08 10.11 -8.32
N ILE A 158 7.02 11.38 -8.69
CA ILE A 158 8.18 12.29 -8.72
C ILE A 158 8.89 12.45 -7.37
N HIS A 159 8.17 12.30 -6.26
CA HIS A 159 8.70 12.41 -4.90
C HIS A 159 9.36 11.12 -4.39
N LEU A 160 9.11 9.99 -5.05
CA LEU A 160 9.60 8.69 -4.61
C LEU A 160 11.08 8.53 -4.99
N LYS A 161 11.97 8.43 -3.99
CA LYS A 161 13.42 8.31 -4.17
C LYS A 161 13.99 6.99 -3.66
N GLY A 162 13.23 6.27 -2.85
CA GLY A 162 13.66 5.01 -2.25
C GLY A 162 12.60 3.93 -2.35
N LEU A 163 13.03 2.72 -2.69
CA LEU A 163 12.20 1.52 -2.72
C LEU A 163 12.62 0.59 -1.58
N PRO A 164 11.69 -0.02 -0.83
CA PRO A 164 12.03 -1.05 0.14
C PRO A 164 12.83 -2.19 -0.50
N SER A 165 13.88 -2.67 0.17
CA SER A 165 14.75 -3.71 -0.42
C SER A 165 14.05 -5.05 -0.63
N TYR A 166 12.91 -5.30 0.00
CA TYR A 166 12.05 -6.46 -0.31
C TYR A 166 11.55 -6.48 -1.76
N LEU A 167 11.53 -5.33 -2.44
CA LEU A 167 11.15 -5.24 -3.86
C LEU A 167 12.28 -5.66 -4.80
N TYR A 168 13.49 -5.91 -4.30
CA TYR A 168 14.67 -6.18 -5.12
C TYR A 168 14.48 -7.30 -6.15
N ASN A 169 13.77 -8.36 -5.78
CA ASN A 169 13.52 -9.53 -6.64
C ASN A 169 12.15 -9.50 -7.34
N LYS A 170 11.51 -8.32 -7.42
CA LYS A 170 10.20 -8.15 -8.05
C LYS A 170 10.35 -7.43 -9.40
N VAL A 171 9.33 -7.54 -10.24
CA VAL A 171 9.24 -6.72 -11.45
C VAL A 171 8.73 -5.33 -11.04
N ILE A 172 9.54 -4.30 -11.32
CA ILE A 172 9.25 -2.94 -10.85
C ILE A 172 9.26 -1.98 -12.03
N GLY A 173 8.18 -1.19 -12.17
CA GLY A 173 8.13 0.01 -12.97
C GLY A 173 8.33 1.23 -12.07
N CYS A 174 9.37 2.02 -12.30
CA CYS A 174 9.66 3.22 -11.53
C CYS A 174 10.32 4.34 -12.36
N SER A 175 9.98 4.44 -13.64
CA SER A 175 10.45 5.54 -14.48
C SER A 175 9.81 6.86 -14.07
N GLY A 176 10.53 7.99 -14.23
CA GLY A 176 10.03 9.31 -13.83
C GLY A 176 9.95 9.56 -12.32
N CYS A 177 10.52 8.68 -11.49
CA CYS A 177 10.64 8.87 -10.04
C CYS A 177 11.93 9.63 -9.68
N GLY A 178 11.97 10.21 -8.47
CA GLY A 178 13.21 10.73 -7.89
C GLY A 178 13.68 12.09 -8.39
N SER A 179 12.84 12.89 -9.04
CA SER A 179 13.18 14.25 -9.45
C SER A 179 13.58 15.13 -8.25
N PRO A 180 14.58 16.01 -8.39
CA PRO A 180 14.95 16.92 -7.34
C PRO A 180 13.81 17.93 -7.11
N ILE A 181 13.25 17.97 -5.90
CA ILE A 181 12.20 18.92 -5.54
C ILE A 181 12.60 19.66 -4.27
N GLN A 182 12.33 20.96 -4.27
CA GLN A 182 12.26 21.76 -3.06
C GLN A 182 10.94 21.43 -2.36
N VAL A 183 11.02 20.56 -1.33
CA VAL A 183 9.85 20.21 -0.53
C VAL A 183 9.80 21.14 0.67
N SER A 184 8.94 22.16 0.59
CA SER A 184 8.74 23.13 1.68
C SER A 184 7.59 22.78 2.63
N GLU A 185 6.77 21.76 2.36
CA GLU A 185 5.48 21.60 3.05
C GLU A 185 5.22 20.27 3.76
N VAL A 186 6.09 19.26 3.65
CA VAL A 186 5.81 17.96 4.27
C VAL A 186 6.76 17.71 5.44
N LYS A 187 6.22 17.69 6.65
CA LYS A 187 6.96 17.31 7.88
C LYS A 187 7.14 15.78 7.93
N LEU A 188 7.93 15.22 7.03
CA LEU A 188 8.31 13.81 7.06
C LEU A 188 9.76 13.68 7.54
N LEU A 189 10.02 12.62 8.32
CA LEU A 189 11.38 12.22 8.59
C LEU A 189 12.06 11.81 7.30
N SER A 190 13.30 12.21 7.12
CA SER A 190 14.10 11.85 5.96
C SER A 190 15.44 11.28 6.38
N PHE A 191 15.90 10.28 5.64
CA PHE A 191 17.23 9.71 5.75
C PHE A 191 18.06 10.18 4.56
N SER A 192 19.22 10.73 4.84
CA SER A 192 20.14 11.20 3.81
C SER A 192 21.46 10.43 3.85
N SER A 193 21.91 10.00 2.68
CA SER A 193 23.22 9.41 2.49
C SER A 193 23.82 9.94 1.20
N GLY A 194 24.91 10.69 1.29
CA GLY A 194 25.47 11.43 0.17
C GLY A 194 24.49 12.48 -0.36
N GLN A 195 24.18 12.43 -1.64
CA GLN A 195 23.23 13.36 -2.30
C GLN A 195 21.79 12.87 -2.30
N LEU A 196 21.54 11.64 -1.83
CA LEU A 196 20.20 11.05 -1.86
C LEU A 196 19.50 11.25 -0.52
N THR A 197 18.30 11.82 -0.55
CA THR A 197 17.41 11.93 0.61
C THR A 197 16.15 11.11 0.33
N VAL A 198 15.84 10.19 1.22
CA VAL A 198 14.66 9.30 1.15
C VAL A 198 13.71 9.67 2.28
N PHE A 199 12.43 9.83 1.95
CA PHE A 199 11.40 10.06 2.94
C PHE A 199 10.95 8.74 3.58
N LEU A 200 10.60 8.81 4.87
CA LEU A 200 10.13 7.69 5.66
C LEU A 200 8.65 7.83 5.98
N PRO A 201 7.94 6.74 6.24
CA PRO A 201 6.56 6.78 6.73
C PRO A 201 6.42 7.70 7.95
N ALA A 202 5.30 8.42 8.02
CA ALA A 202 5.03 9.40 9.08
C ALA A 202 4.99 8.77 10.48
N GLU A 203 4.74 7.48 10.56
CA GLU A 203 4.69 6.70 11.80
C GLU A 203 6.09 6.43 12.38
N VAL A 204 7.15 6.55 11.59
CA VAL A 204 8.54 6.43 12.06
C VAL A 204 8.84 7.61 12.97
N LYS A 205 9.14 7.34 14.25
CA LYS A 205 9.42 8.38 15.26
C LYS A 205 10.89 8.74 15.34
N SER A 206 11.78 7.82 15.02
CA SER A 206 13.21 8.04 15.06
C SER A 206 13.97 7.19 14.03
N ILE A 207 15.13 7.71 13.63
CA ILE A 207 16.08 7.04 12.75
C ILE A 207 17.27 6.65 13.61
N GLY A 208 17.57 5.36 13.61
CA GLY A 208 18.73 4.84 14.32
C GLY A 208 20.02 5.06 13.53
N THR A 209 21.11 5.18 14.24
CA THR A 209 22.46 5.36 13.71
C THR A 209 23.38 4.18 14.06
N GLU A 210 24.52 4.09 13.41
CA GLU A 210 25.51 3.03 13.70
C GLU A 210 26.07 3.09 15.12
N THR A 211 25.92 4.21 15.80
CA THR A 211 26.42 4.45 17.16
C THR A 211 25.39 4.20 18.25
N ASP A 212 24.13 3.91 17.88
CA ASP A 212 23.08 3.67 18.87
C ASP A 212 23.26 2.29 19.52
N HIS A 213 23.43 2.27 20.83
CA HIS A 213 23.59 1.02 21.58
C HIS A 213 22.33 0.57 22.30
N VAL A 214 21.37 1.46 22.53
CA VAL A 214 20.14 1.19 23.28
C VAL A 214 18.91 1.59 22.49
N LEU A 215 17.98 0.66 22.36
CA LEU A 215 16.69 0.92 21.71
C LEU A 215 15.75 1.72 22.65
N PRO A 216 14.86 2.56 22.11
CA PRO A 216 13.82 3.22 22.90
C PRO A 216 12.98 2.23 23.69
N LEU A 217 12.62 2.58 24.93
CA LEU A 217 11.84 1.70 25.81
C LEU A 217 10.52 1.27 25.17
N GLN A 218 9.84 2.16 24.46
CA GLN A 218 8.61 1.85 23.74
C GLN A 218 8.82 0.75 22.69
N GLU A 219 9.92 0.83 21.93
CA GLU A 219 10.28 -0.18 20.92
C GLU A 219 10.51 -1.55 21.57
N LEU A 220 11.28 -1.60 22.67
CA LEU A 220 11.54 -2.84 23.42
C LEU A 220 10.26 -3.46 23.99
N ALA A 221 9.41 -2.64 24.59
CA ALA A 221 8.13 -3.08 25.14
C ALA A 221 7.21 -3.65 24.05
N MET A 222 7.10 -2.95 22.92
CA MET A 222 6.27 -3.40 21.79
C MET A 222 6.80 -4.70 21.17
N ARG A 223 8.12 -4.85 21.02
CA ARG A 223 8.71 -6.11 20.53
C ARG A 223 8.48 -7.27 21.48
N THR A 224 8.60 -7.03 22.78
CA THR A 224 8.35 -8.05 23.81
C THR A 224 6.90 -8.50 23.76
N LEU A 225 5.95 -7.55 23.75
CA LEU A 225 4.52 -7.85 23.64
C LEU A 225 4.21 -8.64 22.36
N TYR A 226 4.70 -8.17 21.21
CA TYR A 226 4.48 -8.84 19.94
C TYR A 226 5.03 -10.27 19.93
N ASN A 227 6.27 -10.47 20.40
CA ASN A 227 6.88 -11.79 20.44
C ASN A 227 6.17 -12.73 21.42
N THR A 228 5.68 -12.21 22.55
CA THR A 228 4.97 -13.01 23.57
C THR A 228 3.59 -13.42 23.07
N TYR A 229 2.79 -12.48 22.58
CA TYR A 229 1.40 -12.73 22.23
C TYR A 229 1.23 -13.28 20.82
N TYR A 230 1.93 -12.75 19.84
CA TYR A 230 1.80 -13.17 18.45
C TYR A 230 2.40 -14.55 18.20
N ARG A 231 3.57 -14.85 18.79
CA ARG A 231 4.22 -16.16 18.63
C ARG A 231 3.54 -17.28 19.38
N PHE A 232 3.08 -17.01 20.60
CA PHE A 232 2.56 -18.07 21.48
C PHE A 232 1.05 -18.27 21.34
N MET A 233 0.29 -17.22 21.10
CA MET A 233 -1.18 -17.30 21.11
C MET A 233 -1.81 -17.16 19.72
N LYS A 234 -1.05 -16.75 18.70
CA LYS A 234 -1.52 -16.46 17.33
C LYS A 234 -2.74 -15.53 17.25
N ASP A 235 -3.10 -14.92 18.36
CA ASP A 235 -4.29 -14.10 18.51
C ASP A 235 -4.01 -12.94 19.47
N LEU A 236 -4.05 -11.70 18.93
CA LEU A 236 -3.93 -10.48 19.71
C LEU A 236 -5.26 -10.05 20.34
N ASN A 237 -6.35 -10.79 20.11
CA ASN A 237 -7.68 -10.46 20.63
C ASN A 237 -7.76 -10.55 22.15
N PHE A 238 -6.78 -11.16 22.83
CA PHE A 238 -6.64 -11.12 24.28
C PHE A 238 -6.27 -9.75 24.84
N LEU A 239 -5.64 -8.91 24.04
CA LEU A 239 -5.33 -7.55 24.44
C LEU A 239 -6.55 -6.68 24.15
N THR A 240 -7.40 -6.53 25.15
CA THR A 240 -8.57 -5.67 25.04
C THR A 240 -8.15 -4.19 24.96
N PRO A 241 -8.96 -3.32 24.35
CA PRO A 241 -8.73 -1.87 24.34
C PRO A 241 -8.61 -1.24 25.75
N ILE A 242 -9.02 -1.97 26.79
CA ILE A 242 -8.88 -1.57 28.20
C ILE A 242 -7.44 -1.74 28.70
N SER A 243 -6.68 -2.68 28.11
CA SER A 243 -5.31 -2.99 28.53
C SER A 243 -4.26 -2.11 27.85
N LEU A 244 -4.53 -1.67 26.64
CA LEU A 244 -3.61 -0.86 25.84
C LEU A 244 -4.35 0.26 25.10
N PRO A 245 -3.75 1.45 24.95
CA PRO A 245 -4.26 2.49 24.06
C PRO A 245 -4.49 1.94 22.65
N LYS A 246 -5.57 2.37 22.00
CA LYS A 246 -5.96 1.91 20.65
C LYS A 246 -4.83 2.04 19.63
N SER A 247 -4.09 3.15 19.67
CA SER A 247 -2.95 3.40 18.78
C SER A 247 -1.80 2.39 18.93
N LEU A 248 -1.57 1.91 20.16
CA LEU A 248 -0.55 0.87 20.41
C LEU A 248 -1.06 -0.51 19.98
N LEU A 249 -2.34 -0.77 20.16
CA LEU A 249 -2.97 -2.01 19.70
C LEU A 249 -2.92 -2.11 18.17
N GLU A 250 -3.22 -1.04 17.46
CA GLU A 250 -3.11 -0.96 16.01
C GLU A 250 -1.67 -1.20 15.51
N LEU A 251 -0.68 -0.65 16.22
CA LEU A 251 0.74 -0.91 15.92
C LEU A 251 1.13 -2.37 16.15
N LEU A 252 0.59 -3.03 17.18
CA LEU A 252 0.84 -4.46 17.40
C LEU A 252 0.26 -5.32 16.29
N HIS A 253 -0.96 -4.99 15.80
CA HIS A 253 -1.58 -5.72 14.69
C HIS A 253 -0.88 -5.48 13.35
N CYS A 254 -0.36 -4.28 13.14
CA CYS A 254 0.34 -3.89 11.92
C CYS A 254 1.58 -3.06 12.27
N PRO A 255 2.74 -3.71 12.53
CA PRO A 255 4.00 -3.03 12.74
C PRO A 255 4.34 -2.06 11.60
N LEU A 256 5.24 -1.11 11.83
CA LEU A 256 5.80 -0.27 10.76
C LEU A 256 6.36 -1.10 9.62
N GLY A 257 7.00 -2.19 9.97
CA GLY A 257 7.58 -3.15 9.08
C GLY A 257 8.41 -4.17 9.83
N HIS A 258 9.04 -5.05 9.09
CA HIS A 258 9.93 -6.08 9.64
C HIS A 258 11.35 -5.85 9.15
N CYS A 259 12.30 -6.15 10.00
CA CYS A 259 13.72 -6.02 9.68
C CYS A 259 14.09 -6.84 8.44
N HIS A 260 14.70 -6.21 7.47
CA HIS A 260 15.08 -6.86 6.20
C HIS A 260 16.18 -7.91 6.38
N ARG A 261 16.87 -7.92 7.54
CA ARG A 261 17.90 -8.91 7.88
C ARG A 261 17.38 -10.08 8.71
N CYS A 262 16.66 -9.80 9.81
CA CYS A 262 16.27 -10.83 10.79
C CYS A 262 14.76 -11.01 10.97
N SER A 263 13.94 -10.28 10.21
CA SER A 263 12.46 -10.32 10.25
C SER A 263 11.84 -9.95 11.61
N GLN A 264 12.58 -9.33 12.52
CA GLN A 264 12.01 -8.77 13.75
C GLN A 264 11.09 -7.58 13.42
N PRO A 265 9.94 -7.43 14.10
CA PRO A 265 9.06 -6.29 13.90
C PRO A 265 9.70 -4.99 14.41
N MET A 266 9.37 -3.90 13.75
CA MET A 266 9.77 -2.53 14.09
C MET A 266 8.51 -1.70 14.31
N PHE A 267 8.48 -0.87 15.36
CA PHE A 267 7.29 -0.13 15.78
C PHE A 267 7.46 1.38 15.79
N THR A 268 8.65 1.87 16.12
CA THR A 268 8.91 3.31 16.31
C THR A 268 10.23 3.79 15.73
N ILE A 269 11.22 2.90 15.62
CA ILE A 269 12.56 3.20 15.13
C ILE A 269 12.93 2.29 13.98
N VAL A 270 13.64 2.86 13.01
CA VAL A 270 14.23 2.12 11.89
C VAL A 270 15.69 2.52 11.70
N TYR A 271 16.51 1.59 11.25
CA TYR A 271 17.90 1.79 10.86
C TYR A 271 17.99 1.61 9.34
N PRO A 272 17.86 2.70 8.56
CA PRO A 272 17.87 2.61 7.10
C PRO A 272 19.28 2.47 6.56
N LYS A 273 19.46 1.59 5.56
CA LYS A 273 20.70 1.42 4.81
C LYS A 273 20.40 1.56 3.31
N LEU A 274 21.10 2.49 2.66
CA LEU A 274 21.04 2.57 1.21
C LEU A 274 21.78 1.37 0.60
N VAL A 275 21.13 0.74 -0.34
CA VAL A 275 21.69 -0.37 -1.08
C VAL A 275 21.76 0.06 -2.54
N TYR A 276 22.99 0.22 -3.03
CA TYR A 276 23.22 0.58 -4.43
C TYR A 276 23.16 -0.70 -5.27
N PRO A 277 22.18 -0.84 -6.18
CA PRO A 277 22.21 -1.96 -7.11
C PRO A 277 23.39 -1.76 -8.06
N LYS A 278 24.26 -2.76 -8.15
CA LYS A 278 25.17 -2.86 -9.28
C LYS A 278 24.33 -3.01 -10.54
N LEU A 279 24.24 -1.95 -11.34
CA LEU A 279 23.59 -1.88 -12.66
C LEU A 279 22.37 -2.81 -12.84
N PHE A 280 21.16 -2.30 -12.51
CA PHE A 280 19.93 -2.95 -12.94
C PHE A 280 19.63 -2.62 -14.41
N HIS A 281 19.47 -3.66 -15.21
CA HIS A 281 18.71 -3.58 -16.44
C HIS A 281 17.23 -3.54 -16.04
N LEU A 282 16.68 -2.34 -15.86
CA LEU A 282 15.23 -2.15 -15.88
C LEU A 282 14.77 -2.69 -17.24
N ARG A 283 13.96 -3.74 -17.23
CA ARG A 283 13.33 -4.20 -18.46
C ARG A 283 12.40 -3.08 -18.93
N GLU A 284 12.81 -2.40 -19.98
CA GLU A 284 11.96 -1.45 -20.69
C GLU A 284 10.73 -2.20 -21.19
N THR A 285 9.57 -1.83 -20.69
CA THR A 285 8.31 -2.23 -21.32
C THR A 285 8.15 -1.45 -22.63
N PRO A 286 7.66 -2.07 -23.73
CA PRO A 286 7.68 -1.49 -25.07
C PRO A 286 6.75 -0.30 -25.33
N MET A 287 6.24 0.39 -24.31
CA MET A 287 5.27 1.49 -24.43
C MET A 287 5.78 2.84 -23.94
N ALA A 288 7.08 3.06 -23.83
CA ALA A 288 7.63 4.36 -23.45
C ALA A 288 8.23 5.07 -24.66
N GLY A 289 7.40 5.84 -25.33
CA GLY A 289 7.88 6.92 -26.21
C GLY A 289 8.54 8.01 -25.35
N LEU A 290 9.84 8.28 -25.62
CA LEU A 290 10.55 9.54 -25.41
C LEU A 290 10.52 10.15 -23.98
N HIS A 291 11.30 9.62 -23.03
CA HIS A 291 12.06 10.46 -22.10
C HIS A 291 13.33 9.73 -21.65
N GLN A 292 14.47 10.12 -22.20
CA GLN A 292 15.81 9.78 -21.69
C GLN A 292 16.07 10.54 -20.38
N GLY A 293 15.56 10.05 -19.27
CA GLY A 293 15.91 10.51 -17.93
C GLY A 293 16.35 9.30 -17.11
N ARG A 294 17.65 9.17 -16.84
CA ARG A 294 18.18 8.18 -15.90
C ARG A 294 17.61 8.48 -14.52
N THR A 295 16.58 7.75 -14.10
CA THR A 295 16.04 7.83 -12.74
C THR A 295 16.94 7.08 -11.79
N THR A 296 17.47 7.77 -10.80
CA THR A 296 18.28 7.20 -9.73
C THR A 296 17.39 6.92 -8.53
N VAL A 297 16.59 5.85 -8.59
CA VAL A 297 15.89 5.33 -7.43
C VAL A 297 16.77 4.27 -6.78
N SER A 298 16.99 4.40 -5.48
CA SER A 298 17.82 3.46 -4.70
C SER A 298 16.97 2.54 -3.85
N PHE A 299 17.45 1.32 -3.63
CA PHE A 299 16.84 0.44 -2.65
C PHE A 299 17.27 0.83 -1.25
N VAL A 300 16.33 0.74 -0.30
CA VAL A 300 16.57 1.01 1.11
C VAL A 300 16.24 -0.23 1.92
N ALA A 301 17.22 -0.77 2.62
CA ALA A 301 16.97 -1.79 3.63
C ALA A 301 16.64 -1.11 4.95
N TYR A 302 15.64 -1.60 5.64
CA TYR A 302 15.23 -1.14 6.95
C TYR A 302 15.57 -2.22 7.99
N CYS A 303 16.47 -1.88 8.90
CA CYS A 303 16.95 -2.80 9.92
C CYS A 303 16.41 -2.43 11.30
N CYS A 304 16.39 -3.40 12.21
CA CYS A 304 15.86 -3.23 13.56
C CYS A 304 16.92 -2.81 14.60
N SER A 305 18.19 -2.84 14.24
CA SER A 305 19.31 -2.54 15.13
C SER A 305 20.58 -2.22 14.34
N THR A 306 21.56 -1.66 15.02
CA THR A 306 22.92 -1.43 14.49
C THR A 306 23.58 -2.71 13.99
N GLN A 307 23.44 -3.81 14.72
CA GLN A 307 24.00 -5.12 14.31
C GLN A 307 23.39 -5.59 13.00
N CYS A 308 22.07 -5.49 12.84
CA CYS A 308 21.41 -5.83 11.59
C CYS A 308 21.82 -4.89 10.46
N LEU A 309 21.98 -3.59 10.74
CA LEU A 309 22.45 -2.60 9.77
C LEU A 309 23.83 -2.95 9.22
N GLN A 310 24.77 -3.29 10.11
CA GLN A 310 26.15 -3.62 9.75
C GLN A 310 26.24 -4.94 8.96
N THR A 311 25.44 -5.95 9.34
CA THR A 311 25.49 -7.28 8.75
C THR A 311 24.53 -7.48 7.57
N PHE A 312 23.72 -6.48 7.23
CA PHE A 312 22.80 -6.58 6.09
C PHE A 312 23.57 -6.61 4.78
N ASP A 313 23.34 -7.64 3.98
CA ASP A 313 23.74 -7.74 2.57
C ASP A 313 22.51 -8.12 1.73
N LEU A 314 22.39 -7.47 0.58
CA LEU A 314 21.25 -7.71 -0.34
C LEU A 314 21.34 -9.07 -1.03
N LEU A 315 22.54 -9.64 -1.10
CA LEU A 315 22.84 -10.88 -1.80
C LEU A 315 22.96 -12.09 -0.86
N SER A 316 22.78 -11.91 0.44
CA SER A 316 22.90 -12.98 1.45
C SER A 316 21.57 -13.67 1.76
#